data_67264baf20a2e61a7a1c4602be1b984a
#
_entry.id   67264baf20a2e61a7a1c4602be1b984a
#
_cell.length_a   1.000
_cell.length_b   1.000
_cell.length_c   1.000
_cell.angle_alpha   90.00
_cell.angle_beta   90.00
_cell.angle_gamma   90.00
#
_symmetry.space_group_name_H-M   'P 1'
#
loop_
_entity.id
_entity.type
_entity.pdbx_description
1 polymer ?
#
loop_
_entity_poly.entity_id
_entity_poly.type
_entity_poly.pdbx_seq_one_letter_code
_entity_poly.pdbx_strand_id
1 'polypeptide(L)'
;METAFAEQSDIVNLFSPLFGPYPFSSGGLLGARTTGVGYYLENQGKIHAPSPSIPLDILAHEYAHQWFGNAVGPSEWSQIWFNEGWAQWGEWYYTSPTEPATRFDDIYANAPADDWLIPPGTLDGDAANLFAEFPTYTRAGMMLEGYRQIVGDTKFFDFAKALQTNFAYSTVDAADFTTLALSNSGFTGDDRALLSIYFNQWLFRSGKP
;
A
#
# COMPACT_ATOMS: atom_id res chain seq x y z
N MET A 1 -10.51 -22.43 1.72
CA MET A 1 -9.35 -22.42 2.65
C MET A 1 -8.16 -23.21 2.12
N GLU A 2 -8.31 -24.43 1.61
CA GLU A 2 -7.17 -25.18 1.03
C GLU A 2 -6.46 -24.40 -0.07
N THR A 3 -7.18 -23.77 -0.99
CA THR A 3 -6.59 -22.92 -2.04
C THR A 3 -5.82 -21.76 -1.45
N ALA A 4 -6.41 -21.02 -0.50
CA ALA A 4 -5.73 -19.89 0.14
C ALA A 4 -4.47 -20.30 0.91
N PHE A 5 -4.47 -21.48 1.54
CA PHE A 5 -3.28 -22.00 2.20
C PHE A 5 -2.17 -22.37 1.20
N ALA A 6 -2.53 -22.90 0.03
CA ALA A 6 -1.56 -23.24 -1.02
C ALA A 6 -0.92 -21.97 -1.62
N GLU A 7 -1.73 -20.93 -1.86
CA GLU A 7 -1.31 -19.69 -2.51
C GLU A 7 -0.42 -18.77 -1.66
N GLN A 8 -0.38 -18.95 -0.33
CA GLN A 8 0.43 -18.09 0.56
C GLN A 8 1.90 -18.03 0.13
N SER A 9 2.48 -19.19 -0.21
CA SER A 9 3.87 -19.25 -0.65
C SER A 9 4.08 -18.53 -1.98
N ASP A 10 3.12 -18.61 -2.88
CA ASP A 10 3.21 -17.97 -4.19
C ASP A 10 3.10 -16.44 -4.06
N ILE A 11 2.23 -15.94 -3.18
CA ILE A 11 2.15 -14.51 -2.86
C ILE A 11 3.47 -14.01 -2.25
N VAL A 12 4.03 -14.72 -1.28
CA VAL A 12 5.33 -14.36 -0.68
C VAL A 12 6.45 -14.42 -1.71
N ASN A 13 6.46 -15.40 -2.59
CA ASN A 13 7.45 -15.53 -3.68
C ASN A 13 7.28 -14.42 -4.74
N LEU A 14 6.07 -13.94 -4.97
CA LEU A 14 5.80 -12.80 -5.85
C LEU A 14 6.35 -11.50 -5.24
N PHE A 15 6.05 -11.22 -3.96
CA PHE A 15 6.36 -9.94 -3.33
C PHE A 15 7.81 -9.82 -2.84
N SER A 16 8.45 -10.93 -2.43
CA SER A 16 9.82 -10.87 -1.90
C SER A 16 10.84 -10.29 -2.86
N PRO A 17 10.85 -10.59 -4.16
CA PRO A 17 11.74 -9.93 -5.13
C PRO A 17 11.47 -8.44 -5.31
N LEU A 18 10.24 -7.99 -5.05
CA LEU A 18 9.77 -6.62 -5.26
C LEU A 18 10.01 -5.74 -4.03
N PHE A 19 9.66 -6.25 -2.85
CA PHE A 19 9.66 -5.48 -1.59
C PHE A 19 10.85 -5.78 -0.68
N GLY A 20 11.60 -6.83 -0.96
CA GLY A 20 12.67 -7.35 -0.10
C GLY A 20 12.27 -8.67 0.56
N PRO A 21 13.20 -9.37 1.22
CA PRO A 21 12.92 -10.64 1.87
C PRO A 21 11.71 -10.55 2.80
N TYR A 22 10.92 -11.63 2.88
CA TYR A 22 9.81 -11.71 3.83
C TYR A 22 10.29 -11.38 5.24
N PRO A 23 9.70 -10.41 5.95
CA PRO A 23 10.33 -9.83 7.14
C PRO A 23 10.23 -10.70 8.40
N PHE A 24 9.42 -11.77 8.38
CA PHE A 24 9.17 -12.58 9.55
C PHE A 24 9.60 -14.03 9.35
N SER A 25 9.77 -14.76 10.46
CA SER A 25 10.18 -16.19 10.43
C SER A 25 9.06 -17.15 10.05
N SER A 26 7.82 -16.68 10.07
CA SER A 26 6.64 -17.47 9.72
C SER A 26 5.50 -16.59 9.20
N GLY A 27 4.67 -17.17 8.35
CA GLY A 27 3.42 -16.60 7.90
C GLY A 27 2.29 -17.61 7.99
N GLY A 28 1.06 -17.19 8.00
CA GLY A 28 -0.07 -18.09 8.09
C GLY A 28 -1.41 -17.38 7.95
N LEU A 29 -2.46 -18.16 7.94
CA LEU A 29 -3.84 -17.73 7.83
C LEU A 29 -4.68 -18.36 8.94
N LEU A 30 -5.45 -17.56 9.65
CA LEU A 30 -6.47 -17.98 10.59
C LEU A 30 -7.85 -17.64 10.04
N GLY A 31 -8.54 -18.61 9.46
CA GLY A 31 -9.94 -18.47 9.08
C GLY A 31 -10.83 -18.90 10.22
N ALA A 32 -11.56 -17.98 10.81
CA ALA A 32 -12.50 -18.26 11.90
C ALA A 32 -13.82 -17.54 11.65
N ARG A 33 -14.93 -18.23 11.92
CA ARG A 33 -16.24 -17.56 11.96
C ARG A 33 -16.34 -16.79 13.26
N THR A 34 -16.04 -15.49 13.19
CA THR A 34 -16.15 -14.61 14.35
C THR A 34 -17.44 -13.79 14.25
N THR A 35 -18.26 -13.84 15.30
CA THR A 35 -19.43 -12.96 15.41
C THR A 35 -18.97 -11.53 15.71
N GLY A 36 -19.37 -10.58 14.86
CA GLY A 36 -19.09 -9.16 15.07
C GLY A 36 -17.80 -8.63 14.42
N VAL A 37 -16.97 -9.48 13.84
CA VAL A 37 -15.79 -9.09 13.05
C VAL A 37 -16.02 -9.52 11.61
N GLY A 38 -16.29 -8.55 10.73
CA GLY A 38 -16.60 -8.80 9.31
C GLY A 38 -15.49 -8.41 8.34
N TYR A 39 -14.30 -8.06 8.85
CA TYR A 39 -13.16 -7.60 8.05
C TYR A 39 -11.97 -8.57 8.18
N TYR A 40 -11.08 -8.52 7.21
CA TYR A 40 -9.78 -9.20 7.24
C TYR A 40 -8.82 -8.35 8.07
N LEU A 41 -7.75 -8.97 8.56
CA LEU A 41 -6.77 -8.25 9.39
C LEU A 41 -5.39 -8.87 9.22
N GLU A 42 -4.43 -8.01 8.97
CA GLU A 42 -3.05 -8.31 8.62
C GLU A 42 -2.18 -8.81 9.78
N ASN A 43 -2.74 -9.33 10.85
CA ASN A 43 -1.99 -9.74 12.03
C ASN A 43 -0.66 -10.41 11.69
N GLN A 44 0.41 -9.90 12.27
CA GLN A 44 1.75 -10.44 12.08
C GLN A 44 1.79 -11.95 12.34
N GLY A 45 2.29 -12.70 11.38
CA GLY A 45 2.44 -14.14 11.47
C GLY A 45 1.15 -14.96 11.27
N LYS A 46 -0.04 -14.38 11.42
CA LYS A 46 -1.32 -15.04 11.11
C LYS A 46 -2.38 -14.03 10.70
N ILE A 47 -2.54 -13.86 9.41
CA ILE A 47 -3.63 -13.08 8.81
C ILE A 47 -4.97 -13.63 9.30
N HIS A 48 -5.86 -12.77 9.78
CA HIS A 48 -7.20 -13.13 10.20
C HIS A 48 -8.17 -13.00 9.02
N ALA A 49 -8.91 -14.07 8.76
CA ALA A 49 -10.05 -14.05 7.85
C ALA A 49 -11.35 -14.29 8.65
N PRO A 50 -12.39 -13.46 8.48
CA PRO A 50 -13.65 -13.57 9.25
C PRO A 50 -14.47 -14.79 8.83
N SER A 51 -14.05 -15.50 7.80
CA SER A 51 -14.69 -16.72 7.30
C SER A 51 -13.62 -17.74 6.88
N PRO A 52 -14.01 -19.02 6.72
CA PRO A 52 -13.13 -20.05 6.15
C PRO A 52 -12.73 -19.81 4.68
N SER A 53 -13.22 -18.76 4.03
CA SER A 53 -12.89 -18.40 2.65
C SER A 53 -12.35 -16.98 2.62
N ILE A 54 -11.23 -16.78 1.93
CA ILE A 54 -10.66 -15.49 1.63
C ILE A 54 -10.42 -15.41 0.11
N PRO A 55 -10.85 -14.34 -0.58
CA PRO A 55 -10.44 -14.06 -1.96
C PRO A 55 -8.92 -13.92 -2.05
N LEU A 56 -8.33 -14.38 -3.16
CA LEU A 56 -6.86 -14.41 -3.26
C LEU A 56 -6.24 -13.02 -3.41
N ASP A 57 -6.95 -12.10 -4.04
CA ASP A 57 -6.59 -10.69 -4.11
C ASP A 57 -6.56 -10.04 -2.73
N ILE A 58 -7.57 -10.29 -1.88
CA ILE A 58 -7.58 -9.85 -0.49
C ILE A 58 -6.46 -10.53 0.31
N LEU A 59 -6.20 -11.82 0.09
CA LEU A 59 -5.08 -12.49 0.73
C LEU A 59 -3.73 -11.83 0.35
N ALA A 60 -3.58 -11.41 -0.90
CA ALA A 60 -2.39 -10.68 -1.35
C ALA A 60 -2.29 -9.29 -0.70
N HIS A 61 -3.42 -8.58 -0.54
CA HIS A 61 -3.53 -7.35 0.25
C HIS A 61 -2.98 -7.55 1.66
N GLU A 62 -3.49 -8.53 2.39
CA GLU A 62 -3.08 -8.82 3.77
C GLU A 62 -1.61 -9.27 3.86
N TYR A 63 -1.09 -9.93 2.81
CA TYR A 63 0.33 -10.27 2.76
C TYR A 63 1.22 -9.07 2.46
N ALA A 64 0.79 -8.10 1.65
CA ALA A 64 1.56 -6.88 1.41
C ALA A 64 1.77 -6.07 2.69
N HIS A 65 0.80 -6.09 3.61
CA HIS A 65 0.92 -5.51 4.95
C HIS A 65 2.05 -6.10 5.78
N GLN A 66 2.54 -7.31 5.49
CA GLN A 66 3.65 -7.86 6.25
C GLN A 66 4.92 -7.01 6.06
N TRP A 67 5.11 -6.41 4.88
CA TRP A 67 6.17 -5.43 4.63
C TRP A 67 5.77 -4.00 5.03
N PHE A 68 4.54 -3.58 4.63
CA PHE A 68 4.05 -2.21 4.80
C PHE A 68 2.86 -2.18 5.77
N GLY A 69 3.15 -1.96 7.03
CA GLY A 69 2.25 -2.05 8.17
C GLY A 69 2.91 -2.77 9.33
N ASN A 70 3.37 -4.00 9.12
CA ASN A 70 3.94 -4.83 10.18
C ASN A 70 5.45 -4.67 10.35
N ALA A 71 6.22 -4.71 9.26
CA ALA A 71 7.67 -4.51 9.34
C ALA A 71 8.03 -3.01 9.34
N VAL A 72 7.36 -2.22 8.51
CA VAL A 72 7.46 -0.76 8.50
C VAL A 72 6.07 -0.22 8.77
N GLY A 73 5.84 0.37 9.94
CA GLY A 73 4.54 0.91 10.33
C GLY A 73 4.41 2.41 10.07
N PRO A 74 3.20 2.98 10.14
CA PRO A 74 3.00 4.41 10.12
C PRO A 74 3.42 5.01 11.47
N SER A 75 3.89 6.26 11.47
CA SER A 75 4.30 6.95 12.72
C SER A 75 3.10 7.29 13.61
N GLU A 76 1.93 7.45 13.02
CA GLU A 76 0.66 7.73 13.70
C GLU A 76 -0.52 7.24 12.83
N TRP A 77 -1.69 7.09 13.42
CA TRP A 77 -2.89 6.58 12.73
C TRP A 77 -3.34 7.44 11.54
N SER A 78 -3.12 8.73 11.59
CA SER A 78 -3.39 9.63 10.46
C SER A 78 -2.56 9.31 9.21
N GLN A 79 -1.50 8.51 9.35
CA GLN A 79 -0.63 8.04 8.25
C GLN A 79 -1.00 6.62 7.76
N ILE A 80 -2.16 6.08 8.15
CA ILE A 80 -2.59 4.71 7.80
C ILE A 80 -2.66 4.47 6.27
N TRP A 81 -2.78 5.53 5.48
CA TRP A 81 -2.67 5.49 4.02
C TRP A 81 -1.39 4.81 3.53
N PHE A 82 -0.32 4.85 4.33
CA PHE A 82 0.92 4.16 4.01
C PHE A 82 0.71 2.65 3.98
N ASN A 83 0.07 2.09 4.98
CA ASN A 83 -0.24 0.66 5.03
C ASN A 83 -1.18 0.27 3.90
N GLU A 84 -2.33 0.93 3.86
CA GLU A 84 -3.44 0.57 2.98
C GLU A 84 -3.14 0.86 1.51
N GLY A 85 -2.41 1.92 1.22
CA GLY A 85 -1.99 2.24 -0.15
C GLY A 85 -1.06 1.18 -0.73
N TRP A 86 -0.08 0.69 0.03
CA TRP A 86 0.80 -0.39 -0.41
C TRP A 86 0.06 -1.72 -0.53
N ALA A 87 -0.85 -2.01 0.39
CA ALA A 87 -1.65 -3.23 0.36
C ALA A 87 -2.62 -3.23 -0.84
N GLN A 88 -3.29 -2.10 -1.10
CA GLN A 88 -4.16 -1.94 -2.26
C GLN A 88 -3.38 -2.05 -3.57
N TRP A 89 -2.20 -1.44 -3.66
CA TRP A 89 -1.33 -1.57 -4.82
C TRP A 89 -0.86 -3.03 -5.01
N GLY A 90 -0.52 -3.72 -3.93
CA GLY A 90 -0.14 -5.14 -3.92
C GLY A 90 -1.27 -6.06 -4.38
N GLU A 91 -2.49 -5.82 -3.93
CA GLU A 91 -3.71 -6.49 -4.38
C GLU A 91 -3.89 -6.39 -5.90
N TRP A 92 -3.78 -5.17 -6.44
CA TRP A 92 -3.86 -4.96 -7.89
C TRP A 92 -2.72 -5.69 -8.64
N TYR A 93 -1.49 -5.54 -8.15
CA TYR A 93 -0.33 -6.17 -8.78
C TYR A 93 -0.38 -7.70 -8.76
N TYR A 94 -0.95 -8.31 -7.70
CA TYR A 94 -1.17 -9.74 -7.61
C TYR A 94 -2.12 -10.24 -8.72
N THR A 95 -3.16 -9.48 -9.03
CA THR A 95 -4.09 -9.83 -10.12
C THR A 95 -3.38 -9.87 -11.47
N SER A 96 -2.57 -8.87 -11.76
CA SER A 96 -1.67 -8.79 -12.92
C SER A 96 -0.63 -7.67 -12.69
N PRO A 97 0.62 -7.82 -13.15
CA PRO A 97 1.60 -6.74 -13.09
C PRO A 97 1.21 -5.44 -13.82
N THR A 98 0.21 -5.49 -14.70
CA THR A 98 -0.34 -4.33 -15.43
C THR A 98 -1.63 -3.80 -14.82
N GLU A 99 -2.23 -4.51 -13.88
CA GLU A 99 -3.50 -4.10 -13.25
C GLU A 99 -3.39 -2.76 -12.52
N PRO A 100 -2.32 -2.43 -11.77
CA PRO A 100 -2.21 -1.12 -11.13
C PRO A 100 -2.34 0.05 -12.11
N ALA A 101 -1.72 -0.04 -13.30
CA ALA A 101 -1.82 0.99 -14.33
C ALA A 101 -3.24 1.06 -14.91
N THR A 102 -3.87 -0.08 -15.17
CA THR A 102 -5.27 -0.15 -15.64
C THR A 102 -6.22 0.48 -14.63
N ARG A 103 -6.06 0.17 -13.34
CA ARG A 103 -6.85 0.77 -12.25
C ARG A 103 -6.60 2.26 -12.13
N PHE A 104 -5.35 2.69 -12.21
CA PHE A 104 -5.00 4.11 -12.19
C PHE A 104 -5.73 4.88 -13.29
N ASP A 105 -5.65 4.43 -14.54
CA ASP A 105 -6.25 5.10 -15.69
C ASP A 105 -7.78 5.15 -15.58
N ASP A 106 -8.41 4.04 -15.22
CA ASP A 106 -9.87 3.95 -15.10
C ASP A 106 -10.40 4.83 -13.96
N ILE A 107 -9.83 4.74 -12.77
CA ILE A 107 -10.24 5.52 -11.62
C ILE A 107 -9.94 7.01 -11.85
N TYR A 108 -8.76 7.33 -12.40
CA TYR A 108 -8.43 8.71 -12.70
C TYR A 108 -9.39 9.33 -13.73
N ALA A 109 -9.86 8.58 -14.72
CA ALA A 109 -10.81 9.05 -15.70
C ALA A 109 -12.23 9.21 -15.12
N ASN A 110 -12.69 8.30 -14.27
CA ASN A 110 -14.11 8.11 -14.00
C ASN A 110 -14.53 8.42 -12.55
N ALA A 111 -13.60 8.51 -11.58
CA ALA A 111 -13.98 8.77 -10.19
C ALA A 111 -14.67 10.13 -10.02
N PRO A 112 -15.77 10.19 -9.24
CA PRO A 112 -16.49 11.42 -8.95
C PRO A 112 -15.60 12.49 -8.31
N ALA A 113 -15.89 13.76 -8.54
CA ALA A 113 -15.12 14.87 -7.99
C ALA A 113 -15.07 14.86 -6.46
N ASP A 114 -16.13 14.40 -5.82
CA ASP A 114 -16.23 14.35 -4.34
C ASP A 114 -15.27 13.33 -3.71
N ASP A 115 -14.91 12.26 -4.41
CA ASP A 115 -13.95 11.27 -3.94
C ASP A 115 -12.56 11.89 -3.71
N TRP A 116 -12.21 12.94 -4.45
CA TRP A 116 -10.92 13.60 -4.39
C TRP A 116 -10.80 14.68 -3.29
N LEU A 117 -11.88 14.95 -2.54
CA LEU A 117 -11.91 16.05 -1.57
C LEU A 117 -11.00 15.83 -0.37
N ILE A 118 -10.84 14.58 0.07
CA ILE A 118 -10.02 14.23 1.23
C ILE A 118 -8.70 13.62 0.76
N PRO A 119 -7.56 14.30 0.96
CA PRO A 119 -6.25 13.73 0.63
C PRO A 119 -5.78 12.76 1.74
N PRO A 120 -5.05 11.68 1.38
CA PRO A 120 -4.61 10.65 2.33
C PRO A 120 -3.77 11.18 3.50
N GLY A 121 -2.89 12.14 3.26
CA GLY A 121 -2.01 12.70 4.29
C GLY A 121 -2.66 13.76 5.20
N THR A 122 -3.98 13.95 5.09
CA THR A 122 -4.74 14.92 5.92
C THR A 122 -5.82 14.26 6.77
N LEU A 123 -5.77 12.94 6.92
CA LEU A 123 -6.69 12.23 7.80
C LEU A 123 -6.49 12.72 9.25
N ASP A 124 -7.59 13.07 9.91
CA ASP A 124 -7.58 13.73 11.21
C ASP A 124 -7.53 12.78 12.43
N GLY A 125 -7.35 11.48 12.17
CA GLY A 125 -7.37 10.46 13.21
C GLY A 125 -8.77 10.05 13.67
N ASP A 126 -9.84 10.64 13.12
CA ASP A 126 -11.20 10.14 13.35
C ASP A 126 -11.35 8.76 12.72
N ALA A 127 -11.72 7.78 13.54
CA ALA A 127 -11.89 6.38 13.10
C ALA A 127 -12.85 6.24 11.91
N ALA A 128 -13.82 7.14 11.75
CA ALA A 128 -14.73 7.14 10.61
C ALA A 128 -14.04 7.50 9.28
N ASN A 129 -12.95 8.27 9.34
CA ASN A 129 -12.22 8.74 8.16
C ASN A 129 -10.94 7.93 7.90
N LEU A 130 -10.34 7.33 8.94
CA LEU A 130 -9.07 6.59 8.84
C LEU A 130 -9.12 5.45 7.80
N PHE A 131 -10.25 4.76 7.72
CA PHE A 131 -10.46 3.62 6.82
C PHE A 131 -11.47 3.94 5.70
N ALA A 132 -11.60 5.24 5.34
CA ALA A 132 -12.39 5.62 4.18
C ALA A 132 -11.71 5.10 2.89
N GLU A 133 -12.47 4.33 2.10
CA GLU A 133 -11.95 3.54 0.99
C GLU A 133 -11.16 4.37 -0.02
N PHE A 134 -11.73 5.49 -0.49
CA PHE A 134 -11.08 6.25 -1.55
C PHE A 134 -9.80 6.96 -1.08
N PRO A 135 -9.78 7.80 -0.03
CA PRO A 135 -8.55 8.49 0.36
C PRO A 135 -7.47 7.53 0.88
N THR A 136 -7.84 6.54 1.67
CA THR A 136 -6.87 5.72 2.40
C THR A 136 -6.30 4.59 1.56
N TYR A 137 -7.13 3.92 0.77
CA TYR A 137 -6.75 2.77 -0.06
C TYR A 137 -6.52 3.18 -1.50
N THR A 138 -7.57 3.64 -2.18
CA THR A 138 -7.57 3.86 -3.62
C THR A 138 -6.63 4.97 -4.05
N ARG A 139 -6.77 6.18 -3.48
CA ARG A 139 -5.93 7.33 -3.83
C ARG A 139 -4.48 7.11 -3.45
N ALA A 140 -4.22 6.47 -2.31
CA ALA A 140 -2.87 6.12 -1.88
C ALA A 140 -2.23 5.08 -2.80
N GLY A 141 -2.96 4.02 -3.19
CA GLY A 141 -2.52 3.03 -4.18
C GLY A 141 -2.25 3.64 -5.56
N MET A 142 -3.11 4.57 -5.99
CA MET A 142 -2.91 5.34 -7.24
C MET A 142 -1.65 6.21 -7.17
N MET A 143 -1.39 6.86 -6.04
CA MET A 143 -0.16 7.63 -5.85
C MET A 143 1.08 6.75 -6.02
N LEU A 144 1.08 5.55 -5.48
CA LEU A 144 2.18 4.61 -5.67
C LEU A 144 2.37 4.23 -7.14
N GLU A 145 1.27 3.93 -7.84
CA GLU A 145 1.32 3.59 -9.26
C GLU A 145 1.79 4.77 -10.13
N GLY A 146 1.27 5.97 -9.89
CA GLY A 146 1.74 7.15 -10.61
C GLY A 146 3.24 7.42 -10.39
N TYR A 147 3.72 7.22 -9.16
CA TYR A 147 5.16 7.28 -8.89
C TYR A 147 5.93 6.21 -9.67
N ARG A 148 5.43 4.96 -9.70
CA ARG A 148 6.02 3.87 -10.50
C ARG A 148 6.10 4.23 -11.98
N GLN A 149 5.05 4.81 -12.56
CA GLN A 149 5.04 5.25 -13.96
C GLN A 149 6.05 6.37 -14.22
N ILE A 150 6.24 7.28 -13.27
CA ILE A 150 7.21 8.39 -13.39
C ILE A 150 8.64 7.90 -13.35
N VAL A 151 9.00 7.01 -12.43
CA VAL A 151 10.40 6.60 -12.21
C VAL A 151 10.76 5.27 -12.86
N GLY A 152 9.78 4.50 -13.28
CA GLY A 152 9.93 3.14 -13.83
C GLY A 152 10.10 2.07 -12.76
N ASP A 153 9.84 0.81 -13.15
CA ASP A 153 9.81 -0.35 -12.28
C ASP A 153 11.05 -0.49 -11.40
N THR A 154 12.23 -0.37 -12.01
CA THR A 154 13.49 -0.56 -11.28
C THR A 154 13.59 0.38 -10.07
N LYS A 155 13.37 1.68 -10.29
CA LYS A 155 13.46 2.69 -9.22
C LYS A 155 12.34 2.58 -8.21
N PHE A 156 11.14 2.21 -8.65
CA PHE A 156 10.00 1.98 -7.77
C PHE A 156 10.26 0.81 -6.81
N PHE A 157 10.73 -0.33 -7.31
CA PHE A 157 11.03 -1.48 -6.45
C PHE A 157 12.31 -1.29 -5.63
N ASP A 158 13.30 -0.54 -6.12
CA ASP A 158 14.44 -0.11 -5.30
C ASP A 158 13.98 0.76 -4.11
N PHE A 159 13.02 1.66 -4.34
CA PHE A 159 12.41 2.46 -3.28
C PHE A 159 11.64 1.59 -2.27
N ALA A 160 10.83 0.62 -2.73
CA ALA A 160 10.11 -0.30 -1.84
C ALA A 160 11.08 -1.08 -0.92
N LYS A 161 12.20 -1.58 -1.47
CA LYS A 161 13.26 -2.23 -0.70
C LYS A 161 14.00 -1.27 0.24
N ALA A 162 14.19 -0.02 -0.20
CA ALA A 162 14.81 1.00 0.63
C ALA A 162 13.97 1.35 1.86
N LEU A 163 12.62 1.35 1.76
CA LEU A 163 11.73 1.46 2.91
C LEU A 163 12.02 0.36 3.93
N GLN A 164 12.11 -0.90 3.49
CA GLN A 164 12.43 -2.01 4.38
C GLN A 164 13.84 -1.87 4.99
N THR A 165 14.82 -1.45 4.21
CA THR A 165 16.19 -1.32 4.69
C THR A 165 16.35 -0.20 5.73
N ASN A 166 15.65 0.92 5.56
CA ASN A 166 15.81 2.10 6.40
C ASN A 166 14.88 2.12 7.62
N PHE A 167 13.70 1.49 7.51
CA PHE A 167 12.65 1.61 8.51
C PHE A 167 12.14 0.26 9.04
N ALA A 168 12.78 -0.87 8.72
CA ALA A 168 12.33 -2.17 9.24
C ALA A 168 12.25 -2.16 10.78
N TYR A 169 11.12 -2.63 11.29
CA TYR A 169 10.76 -2.66 12.71
C TYR A 169 10.70 -1.28 13.37
N SER A 170 10.40 -0.25 12.57
CA SER A 170 10.25 1.14 12.96
C SER A 170 9.05 1.75 12.25
N THR A 171 8.95 3.07 12.29
CA THR A 171 7.84 3.82 11.70
C THR A 171 8.32 4.80 10.66
N VAL A 172 7.42 5.16 9.74
CA VAL A 172 7.62 6.15 8.68
C VAL A 172 6.47 7.15 8.69
N ASP A 173 6.78 8.41 8.45
CA ASP A 173 5.78 9.45 8.17
C ASP A 173 5.82 9.88 6.69
N ALA A 174 4.93 10.79 6.31
CA ALA A 174 4.86 11.29 4.93
C ALA A 174 6.14 12.05 4.50
N ALA A 175 6.85 12.68 5.43
CA ALA A 175 8.09 13.39 5.14
C ALA A 175 9.24 12.40 4.90
N ASP A 176 9.36 11.37 5.73
CA ASP A 176 10.33 10.28 5.57
C ASP A 176 10.09 9.55 4.24
N PHE A 177 8.83 9.17 3.98
CA PHE A 177 8.41 8.53 2.74
C PHE A 177 8.82 9.36 1.52
N THR A 178 8.42 10.63 1.49
CA THR A 178 8.70 11.53 0.36
C THR A 178 10.20 11.76 0.18
N THR A 179 10.93 11.96 1.27
CA THR A 179 12.39 12.16 1.24
C THR A 179 13.09 10.94 0.65
N LEU A 180 12.71 9.74 1.07
CA LEU A 180 13.29 8.51 0.57
C LEU A 180 12.92 8.27 -0.91
N ALA A 181 11.67 8.51 -1.30
CA ALA A 181 11.21 8.40 -2.69
C ALA A 181 11.99 9.33 -3.62
N LEU A 182 12.14 10.60 -3.23
CA LEU A 182 12.94 11.59 -3.95
C LEU A 182 14.42 11.19 -4.07
N SER A 183 14.97 10.57 -3.05
CA SER A 183 16.38 10.13 -3.04
C SER A 183 16.62 8.93 -3.94
N ASN A 184 15.65 8.03 -4.06
CA ASN A 184 15.73 6.83 -4.89
C ASN A 184 15.31 7.06 -6.35
N SER A 185 14.63 8.17 -6.66
CA SER A 185 14.17 8.47 -8.03
C SER A 185 15.30 8.61 -9.03
N GLY A 186 16.47 9.09 -8.58
CA GLY A 186 17.58 9.48 -9.44
C GLY A 186 17.40 10.87 -10.07
N PHE A 187 16.30 11.56 -9.79
CA PHE A 187 16.01 12.89 -10.32
C PHE A 187 16.77 13.98 -9.58
N THR A 188 17.14 15.04 -10.31
CA THR A 188 17.83 16.22 -9.79
C THR A 188 17.19 17.49 -10.35
N GLY A 189 17.53 18.66 -9.80
CA GLY A 189 17.05 19.95 -10.32
C GLY A 189 15.51 20.02 -10.43
N ASP A 190 15.04 20.45 -11.57
CA ASP A 190 13.59 20.68 -11.82
C ASP A 190 12.77 19.38 -11.76
N ASP A 191 13.28 18.27 -12.26
CA ASP A 191 12.58 16.99 -12.22
C ASP A 191 12.34 16.51 -10.77
N ARG A 192 13.33 16.71 -9.89
CA ARG A 192 13.17 16.41 -8.47
C ARG A 192 12.14 17.35 -7.82
N ALA A 193 12.13 18.61 -8.20
CA ALA A 193 11.15 19.58 -7.71
C ALA A 193 9.73 19.22 -8.16
N LEU A 194 9.56 18.82 -9.42
CA LEU A 194 8.27 18.35 -9.95
C LEU A 194 7.78 17.08 -9.22
N LEU A 195 8.67 16.13 -8.96
CA LEU A 195 8.32 14.94 -8.18
C LEU A 195 7.89 15.27 -6.74
N SER A 196 8.53 16.27 -6.12
CA SER A 196 8.11 16.77 -4.80
C SER A 196 6.70 17.38 -4.85
N ILE A 197 6.40 18.16 -5.92
CA ILE A 197 5.06 18.71 -6.15
C ILE A 197 4.03 17.58 -6.35
N TYR A 198 4.39 16.54 -7.10
CA TYR A 198 3.55 15.35 -7.28
C TYR A 198 3.10 14.77 -5.94
N PHE A 199 4.04 14.43 -5.04
CA PHE A 199 3.68 13.89 -3.72
C PHE A 199 2.86 14.89 -2.90
N ASN A 200 3.17 16.18 -2.94
CA ASN A 200 2.38 17.19 -2.23
C ASN A 200 0.93 17.24 -2.73
N GLN A 201 0.70 17.16 -4.04
CA GLN A 201 -0.64 17.14 -4.61
C GLN A 201 -1.41 15.89 -4.22
N TRP A 202 -0.79 14.72 -4.34
CA TRP A 202 -1.45 13.46 -4.01
C TRP A 202 -1.77 13.30 -2.54
N LEU A 203 -0.85 13.68 -1.64
CA LEU A 203 -0.98 13.47 -0.20
C LEU A 203 -1.72 14.58 0.54
N PHE A 204 -1.63 15.84 0.08
CA PHE A 204 -2.04 16.97 0.90
C PHE A 204 -2.99 17.96 0.23
N ARG A 205 -3.31 17.81 -1.04
CA ARG A 205 -4.19 18.76 -1.74
C ARG A 205 -5.55 18.13 -2.03
N SER A 206 -6.59 18.85 -1.63
CA SER A 206 -7.96 18.56 -2.02
C SER A 206 -8.12 18.71 -3.54
N GLY A 207 -8.99 17.90 -4.11
CA GLY A 207 -9.22 17.83 -5.55
C GLY A 207 -8.35 16.78 -6.25
N LYS A 208 -8.66 16.56 -7.52
CA LYS A 208 -7.96 15.61 -8.38
C LYS A 208 -6.56 16.15 -8.71
N PRO A 209 -5.46 15.42 -8.44
CA PRO A 209 -4.09 15.85 -8.70
C PRO A 209 -3.76 16.03 -10.17
#